data_9c5217e93a91af093e738e005511e9cc
#
_entry.id   9c5217e93a91af093e738e005511e9cc
#
_cell.length_a   1.000
_cell.length_b   1.000
_cell.length_c   1.000
_cell.angle_alpha   90.00
_cell.angle_beta   90.00
_cell.angle_gamma   90.00
#
_symmetry.space_group_name_H-M   'P 1'
#
loop_
_entity.id
_entity.type
_entity.pdbx_description
1 polymer ?
#
loop_
_entity_poly.entity_id
_entity_poly.type
_entity_poly.pdbx_seq_one_letter_code
_entity_poly.pdbx_strand_id
1 'polypeptide(L)'
;MTALAAALGLLFAILVSGGITRPVRLLLESTREVEAGHLDRSIEVITRDEIGQLSAAFNRMIEQLRHKERIRETFGRYIDPRVVEGLINQPKLAAAEGQRRVMTIMFCDMKGFTTLSEGMTPQGLVKVMNRYLSTMSEPIRRHGGVIDKYIGDAIMAYWGPPFVEETDEGQFACLAASEMIKRIAPLREEVTELLGVRVIPTECDVRIGVATGEALVGSIGSEIMMNYTIMGDTVNLAARLEAANKLYGSRSLIAEATVAKTDDTIQFREVDRLMVAGRTQPQAVFELLGRKDELTPKQDLLRTRYADGLLAYRAQRWEQARAAFHAVLEAAPTDGPSGTLLSRIDHLQEHPPGADWDGAWRLENK
;
A
#
# COMPACT_ATOMS: atom_id res chain seq x y z
N MET A 1 52.11 4.48 64.21
CA MET A 1 51.29 5.61 63.66
C MET A 1 51.09 5.49 62.16
N THR A 2 52.10 5.25 61.35
CA THR A 2 52.02 5.17 59.88
C THR A 2 51.16 4.03 59.35
N ALA A 3 51.23 2.82 59.92
CA ALA A 3 50.43 1.66 59.54
C ALA A 3 48.92 1.84 59.81
N LEU A 4 48.56 2.50 60.89
CA LEU A 4 47.18 2.80 61.25
C LEU A 4 46.59 3.86 60.30
N ALA A 5 47.35 4.87 59.94
CA ALA A 5 46.94 5.90 58.97
C ALA A 5 46.74 5.32 57.57
N ALA A 6 47.62 4.40 57.12
CA ALA A 6 47.49 3.70 55.86
C ALA A 6 46.24 2.78 55.85
N ALA A 7 45.96 2.07 56.92
CA ALA A 7 44.76 1.22 57.02
C ALA A 7 43.46 2.04 56.99
N LEU A 8 43.41 3.19 57.71
CA LEU A 8 42.26 4.10 57.67
C LEU A 8 42.08 4.73 56.31
N GLY A 9 43.18 5.12 55.63
CA GLY A 9 43.12 5.65 54.25
C GLY A 9 42.59 4.60 53.25
N LEU A 10 43.04 3.35 53.36
CA LEU A 10 42.53 2.26 52.49
C LEU A 10 41.06 1.94 52.76
N LEU A 11 40.66 1.91 54.04
CA LEU A 11 39.25 1.70 54.41
C LEU A 11 38.39 2.84 53.85
N PHE A 12 38.82 4.11 53.98
CA PHE A 12 38.10 5.26 53.43
C PHE A 12 38.03 5.19 51.90
N ALA A 13 39.09 4.81 51.21
CA ALA A 13 39.10 4.64 49.75
C ALA A 13 38.10 3.55 49.29
N ILE A 14 38.03 2.46 50.01
CA ILE A 14 37.06 1.36 49.72
C ILE A 14 35.63 1.83 49.94
N LEU A 15 35.36 2.57 51.02
CA LEU A 15 34.01 3.09 51.32
C LEU A 15 33.56 4.11 50.26
N VAL A 16 34.44 5.08 49.89
CA VAL A 16 34.16 6.07 48.83
C VAL A 16 33.99 5.38 47.50
N SER A 17 34.84 4.43 47.13
CA SER A 17 34.73 3.68 45.89
C SER A 17 33.43 2.86 45.81
N GLY A 18 33.02 2.21 46.88
CA GLY A 18 31.76 1.43 46.93
C GLY A 18 30.52 2.28 46.97
N GLY A 19 30.52 3.41 47.73
CA GLY A 19 29.38 4.26 47.96
C GLY A 19 29.11 5.30 46.86
N ILE A 20 30.15 5.82 46.21
CA ILE A 20 30.02 6.94 45.27
C ILE A 20 30.53 6.57 43.86
N THR A 21 31.79 6.13 43.75
CA THR A 21 32.43 6.00 42.44
C THR A 21 31.80 4.91 41.59
N ARG A 22 31.48 3.75 42.18
CA ARG A 22 30.89 2.60 41.48
C ARG A 22 29.49 2.90 40.99
N PRO A 23 28.53 3.41 41.79
CA PRO A 23 27.21 3.76 41.33
C PRO A 23 27.18 4.84 40.25
N VAL A 24 28.04 5.88 40.38
CA VAL A 24 28.17 6.94 39.37
C VAL A 24 28.66 6.37 38.04
N ARG A 25 29.66 5.46 38.08
CA ARG A 25 30.15 4.79 36.87
C ARG A 25 29.06 3.97 36.19
N LEU A 26 28.26 3.19 36.96
CA LEU A 26 27.12 2.43 36.43
C LEU A 26 26.06 3.33 35.80
N LEU A 27 25.78 4.49 36.43
CA LEU A 27 24.87 5.48 35.85
C LEU A 27 25.40 6.00 34.49
N LEU A 28 26.70 6.35 34.44
CA LEU A 28 27.32 6.84 33.21
C LEU A 28 27.30 5.80 32.08
N GLU A 29 27.65 4.54 32.39
CA GLU A 29 27.61 3.44 31.43
C GLU A 29 26.19 3.17 30.95
N SER A 30 25.21 3.15 31.86
CA SER A 30 23.82 2.96 31.51
C SER A 30 23.24 4.13 30.68
N THR A 31 23.67 5.36 30.94
CA THR A 31 23.27 6.52 30.11
C THR A 31 23.77 6.37 28.68
N ARG A 32 25.00 5.89 28.48
CA ARG A 32 25.54 5.63 27.12
C ARG A 32 24.79 4.52 26.41
N GLU A 33 24.39 3.46 27.12
CA GLU A 33 23.56 2.39 26.55
C GLU A 33 22.19 2.93 26.10
N VAL A 34 21.58 3.82 26.91
CA VAL A 34 20.32 4.49 26.55
C VAL A 34 20.48 5.41 25.34
N GLU A 35 21.56 6.17 25.25
CA GLU A 35 21.89 6.98 24.07
C GLU A 35 22.06 6.10 22.80
N ALA A 36 22.56 4.88 22.95
CA ALA A 36 22.67 3.89 21.88
C ALA A 36 21.33 3.17 21.55
N GLY A 37 20.25 3.50 22.26
CA GLY A 37 18.92 2.91 22.07
C GLY A 37 18.66 1.60 22.86
N HIS A 38 19.61 1.17 23.70
CA HIS A 38 19.48 -0.04 24.51
C HIS A 38 18.75 0.27 25.83
N LEU A 39 17.46 0.06 25.87
CA LEU A 39 16.62 0.36 27.03
C LEU A 39 16.49 -0.81 28.03
N ASP A 40 17.11 -1.98 27.79
CA ASP A 40 16.84 -3.22 28.55
C ASP A 40 17.52 -3.29 29.91
N ARG A 41 18.48 -2.42 30.18
CA ARG A 41 19.21 -2.41 31.44
C ARG A 41 18.53 -1.52 32.49
N SER A 42 18.38 -2.04 33.70
CA SER A 42 18.09 -1.27 34.92
C SER A 42 19.33 -1.23 35.81
N ILE A 43 19.51 -0.14 36.54
CA ILE A 43 20.60 0.03 37.49
C ILE A 43 20.14 -0.50 38.83
N GLU A 44 21.01 -1.33 39.47
CA GLU A 44 20.74 -1.75 40.84
C GLU A 44 20.89 -0.58 41.80
N VAL A 45 19.89 -0.31 42.63
CA VAL A 45 19.92 0.73 43.64
C VAL A 45 20.69 0.23 44.85
N ILE A 46 21.99 0.53 44.93
CA ILE A 46 22.93 -0.01 45.92
C ILE A 46 22.92 0.82 47.20
N THR A 47 22.66 2.14 47.10
CA THR A 47 22.74 3.09 48.23
C THR A 47 21.37 3.67 48.59
N ARG A 48 21.21 4.18 49.82
CA ARG A 48 19.96 4.83 50.30
C ARG A 48 20.08 6.34 50.39
N ASP A 49 21.15 6.91 49.88
CA ASP A 49 21.47 8.32 49.83
C ASP A 49 20.96 8.97 48.52
N GLU A 50 21.46 10.16 48.21
CA GLU A 50 21.12 10.94 46.99
C GLU A 50 21.50 10.17 45.72
N ILE A 51 22.55 9.34 45.75
CA ILE A 51 22.95 8.49 44.61
C ILE A 51 21.95 7.36 44.39
N GLY A 52 21.46 6.75 45.46
CA GLY A 52 20.37 5.79 45.38
C GLY A 52 19.08 6.36 44.83
N GLN A 53 18.73 7.60 45.26
CA GLN A 53 17.56 8.32 44.74
C GLN A 53 17.73 8.64 43.24
N LEU A 54 18.95 9.04 42.80
CA LEU A 54 19.27 9.29 41.40
C LEU A 54 19.15 8.02 40.56
N SER A 55 19.69 6.89 41.04
CA SER A 55 19.58 5.58 40.38
C SER A 55 18.10 5.15 40.23
N ALA A 56 17.29 5.35 41.27
CA ALA A 56 15.86 5.07 41.22
C ALA A 56 15.11 6.00 40.24
N ALA A 57 15.48 7.29 40.20
CA ALA A 57 14.91 8.24 39.24
C ALA A 57 15.29 7.90 37.79
N PHE A 58 16.53 7.50 37.54
CA PHE A 58 16.99 6.99 36.26
C PHE A 58 16.20 5.76 35.81
N ASN A 59 16.02 4.77 36.68
CA ASN A 59 15.22 3.59 36.37
C ASN A 59 13.76 3.93 36.01
N ARG A 60 13.13 4.88 36.71
CA ARG A 60 11.80 5.35 36.36
C ARG A 60 11.77 6.00 34.98
N MET A 61 12.78 6.78 34.64
CA MET A 61 12.92 7.38 33.30
C MET A 61 13.06 6.31 32.22
N ILE A 62 13.89 5.28 32.44
CA ILE A 62 14.04 4.16 31.50
C ILE A 62 12.69 3.43 31.30
N GLU A 63 11.97 3.18 32.39
CA GLU A 63 10.65 2.52 32.28
C GLU A 63 9.64 3.33 31.49
N GLN A 64 9.66 4.67 31.64
CA GLN A 64 8.84 5.56 30.82
C GLN A 64 9.25 5.54 29.34
N LEU A 65 10.56 5.52 29.05
CA LEU A 65 11.06 5.38 27.67
C LEU A 65 10.66 4.03 27.06
N ARG A 66 10.80 2.93 27.79
CA ARG A 66 10.31 1.60 27.35
C ARG A 66 8.81 1.58 27.09
N HIS A 67 8.05 2.21 27.96
CA HIS A 67 6.59 2.30 27.78
C HIS A 67 6.25 3.10 26.52
N LYS A 68 6.92 4.21 26.30
CA LYS A 68 6.75 5.04 25.09
C LYS A 68 7.10 4.25 23.82
N GLU A 69 8.19 3.49 23.83
CA GLU A 69 8.62 2.68 22.68
C GLU A 69 7.63 1.53 22.42
N ARG A 70 7.17 0.82 23.45
CA ARG A 70 6.11 -0.20 23.32
C ARG A 70 4.81 0.38 22.72
N ILE A 71 4.41 1.57 23.14
CA ILE A 71 3.28 2.28 22.53
C ILE A 71 3.56 2.52 21.04
N ARG A 72 4.72 3.07 20.71
CA ARG A 72 5.13 3.36 19.32
C ARG A 72 5.14 2.10 18.45
N GLU A 73 5.72 1.02 18.92
CA GLU A 73 5.74 -0.27 18.22
C GLU A 73 4.34 -0.85 18.02
N THR A 74 3.50 -0.76 19.06
CA THR A 74 2.12 -1.24 19.00
C THR A 74 1.31 -0.44 17.98
N PHE A 75 1.35 0.90 18.06
CA PHE A 75 0.65 1.76 17.10
C PHE A 75 1.22 1.66 15.70
N GLY A 76 2.53 1.43 15.53
CA GLY A 76 3.17 1.23 14.25
C GLY A 76 2.68 -0.01 13.47
N ARG A 77 1.94 -0.92 14.12
CA ARG A 77 1.23 -2.03 13.45
C ARG A 77 -0.15 -1.65 12.92
N TYR A 78 -0.73 -0.56 13.42
CA TYR A 78 -2.08 -0.09 13.07
C TYR A 78 -2.06 1.13 12.18
N ILE A 79 -0.98 1.92 12.22
CA ILE A 79 -0.80 3.14 11.44
C ILE A 79 0.61 3.12 10.84
N ASP A 80 0.77 3.53 9.59
CA ASP A 80 2.10 3.62 8.96
C ASP A 80 3.04 4.48 9.83
N PRO A 81 4.22 3.99 10.21
CA PRO A 81 5.15 4.71 11.09
C PRO A 81 5.51 6.10 10.59
N ARG A 82 5.58 6.31 9.27
CA ARG A 82 5.87 7.62 8.66
C ARG A 82 4.75 8.64 8.94
N VAL A 83 3.49 8.19 8.96
CA VAL A 83 2.36 9.01 9.37
C VAL A 83 2.48 9.40 10.84
N VAL A 84 2.80 8.45 11.71
CA VAL A 84 2.98 8.70 13.15
C VAL A 84 4.12 9.69 13.39
N GLU A 85 5.25 9.51 12.73
CA GLU A 85 6.40 10.45 12.81
C GLU A 85 6.04 11.84 12.28
N GLY A 86 5.31 11.90 11.17
CA GLY A 86 4.81 13.17 10.61
C GLY A 86 3.90 13.91 11.59
N LEU A 87 2.98 13.22 12.25
CA LEU A 87 2.07 13.79 13.25
C LEU A 87 2.81 14.26 14.53
N ILE A 88 3.85 13.55 14.96
CA ILE A 88 4.65 13.91 16.15
C ILE A 88 5.58 15.09 15.85
N ASN A 89 6.29 15.04 14.73
CA ASN A 89 7.32 16.03 14.40
C ASN A 89 6.76 17.33 13.78
N GLN A 90 5.56 17.27 13.22
CA GLN A 90 4.86 18.39 12.63
C GLN A 90 3.43 18.50 13.20
N PRO A 91 3.27 19.07 14.40
CA PRO A 91 1.94 19.19 15.04
C PRO A 91 0.91 19.96 14.19
N LYS A 92 1.39 20.79 13.25
CA LYS A 92 0.53 21.47 12.27
C LYS A 92 -0.11 20.48 11.26
N LEU A 93 0.51 19.34 10.97
CA LEU A 93 -0.10 18.26 10.18
C LEU A 93 -1.20 17.53 10.96
N ALA A 94 -1.03 17.38 12.27
CA ALA A 94 -2.03 16.80 13.16
C ALA A 94 -3.24 17.72 13.38
N ALA A 95 -3.00 19.05 13.41
CA ALA A 95 -4.02 20.08 13.62
C ALA A 95 -4.61 20.63 12.31
N ALA A 96 -4.07 20.25 11.14
CA ALA A 96 -4.53 20.77 9.87
C ALA A 96 -5.88 20.16 9.51
N GLU A 97 -6.90 20.99 9.40
CA GLU A 97 -8.07 20.74 8.58
C GLU A 97 -7.58 20.31 7.20
N GLY A 98 -7.74 19.05 6.83
CA GLY A 98 -7.24 18.37 5.63
C GLY A 98 -6.75 19.27 4.49
N GLN A 99 -5.64 18.92 3.86
CA GLN A 99 -5.04 19.69 2.77
C GLN A 99 -5.42 19.09 1.42
N ARG A 100 -5.80 19.93 0.45
CA ARG A 100 -5.95 19.51 -0.95
C ARG A 100 -4.57 19.36 -1.57
N ARG A 101 -4.29 18.17 -2.11
CA ARG A 101 -3.05 17.82 -2.81
C ARG A 101 -3.34 16.91 -3.98
N VAL A 102 -2.45 16.94 -4.97
CA VAL A 102 -2.45 15.91 -6.01
C VAL A 102 -1.85 14.65 -5.40
N MET A 103 -2.59 13.57 -5.49
CA MET A 103 -2.26 12.27 -4.89
C MET A 103 -2.57 11.16 -5.87
N THR A 104 -1.83 10.07 -5.80
CA THR A 104 -2.17 8.83 -6.50
C THR A 104 -2.72 7.83 -5.49
N ILE A 105 -3.88 7.28 -5.78
CA ILE A 105 -4.63 6.37 -4.92
C ILE A 105 -4.73 5.01 -5.61
N MET A 106 -4.55 3.95 -4.84
CA MET A 106 -4.70 2.57 -5.28
C MET A 106 -5.74 1.85 -4.41
N PHE A 107 -6.63 1.11 -5.06
CA PHE A 107 -7.39 0.03 -4.45
C PHE A 107 -6.92 -1.29 -5.05
N CYS A 108 -6.70 -2.28 -4.19
CA CYS A 108 -6.38 -3.64 -4.59
C CYS A 108 -7.28 -4.60 -3.83
N ASP A 109 -7.98 -5.48 -4.53
CA ASP A 109 -8.94 -6.44 -3.99
C ASP A 109 -8.59 -7.86 -4.45
N MET A 110 -8.88 -8.88 -3.64
CA MET A 110 -8.65 -10.27 -3.99
C MET A 110 -9.80 -10.84 -4.84
N LYS A 111 -9.51 -11.25 -6.06
CA LYS A 111 -10.49 -11.97 -6.89
C LYS A 111 -10.79 -13.33 -6.26
N GLY A 112 -12.07 -13.63 -6.07
CA GLY A 112 -12.53 -14.94 -5.58
C GLY A 112 -12.51 -15.08 -4.05
N PHE A 113 -12.24 -14.02 -3.28
CA PHE A 113 -12.19 -14.06 -1.82
C PHE A 113 -13.47 -14.60 -1.18
N THR A 114 -14.64 -14.18 -1.60
CA THR A 114 -15.93 -14.62 -1.04
C THR A 114 -16.06 -16.15 -1.11
N THR A 115 -15.80 -16.74 -2.27
CA THR A 115 -15.86 -18.20 -2.45
C THR A 115 -14.78 -18.92 -1.64
N LEU A 116 -13.58 -18.31 -1.54
CA LEU A 116 -12.49 -18.84 -0.74
C LEU A 116 -12.84 -18.85 0.75
N SER A 117 -13.42 -17.78 1.26
CA SER A 117 -13.79 -17.61 2.67
C SER A 117 -14.89 -18.57 3.13
N GLU A 118 -15.88 -18.86 2.26
CA GLU A 118 -16.98 -19.78 2.57
C GLU A 118 -16.51 -21.24 2.76
N GLY A 119 -15.39 -21.62 2.14
CA GLY A 119 -14.82 -22.97 2.23
C GLY A 119 -13.81 -23.20 3.35
N MET A 120 -13.53 -22.17 4.17
CA MET A 120 -12.44 -22.21 5.17
C MET A 120 -12.90 -22.19 6.61
N THR A 121 -12.07 -22.78 7.50
CA THR A 121 -12.19 -22.51 8.93
C THR A 121 -11.76 -21.08 9.26
N PRO A 122 -12.30 -20.45 10.32
CA PRO A 122 -11.89 -19.10 10.72
C PRO A 122 -10.37 -18.93 10.90
N GLN A 123 -9.70 -19.93 11.46
CA GLN A 123 -8.24 -19.92 11.65
C GLN A 123 -7.48 -20.02 10.32
N GLY A 124 -7.96 -20.83 9.39
CA GLY A 124 -7.40 -20.93 8.04
C GLY A 124 -7.54 -19.62 7.29
N LEU A 125 -8.73 -19.01 7.33
CA LEU A 125 -9.00 -17.73 6.71
C LEU A 125 -8.07 -16.62 7.22
N VAL A 126 -7.89 -16.50 8.55
CA VAL A 126 -6.97 -15.50 9.14
C VAL A 126 -5.54 -15.70 8.66
N LYS A 127 -5.06 -16.96 8.58
CA LYS A 127 -3.71 -17.25 8.07
C LYS A 127 -3.54 -16.82 6.61
N VAL A 128 -4.50 -17.17 5.76
CA VAL A 128 -4.47 -16.79 4.33
C VAL A 128 -4.53 -15.28 4.17
N MET A 129 -5.45 -14.62 4.88
CA MET A 129 -5.58 -13.16 4.85
C MET A 129 -4.30 -12.45 5.29
N ASN A 130 -3.71 -12.87 6.41
CA ASN A 130 -2.47 -12.28 6.88
C ASN A 130 -1.33 -12.47 5.86
N ARG A 131 -1.25 -13.63 5.19
CA ARG A 131 -0.24 -13.89 4.16
C ARG A 131 -0.49 -13.02 2.93
N TYR A 132 -1.73 -12.97 2.43
CA TYR A 132 -2.11 -12.13 1.30
C TYR A 132 -1.81 -10.65 1.56
N LEU A 133 -2.34 -10.10 2.67
CA LEU A 133 -2.14 -8.69 3.02
C LEU A 133 -0.65 -8.36 3.18
N SER A 134 0.15 -9.24 3.81
CA SER A 134 1.59 -9.05 3.94
C SER A 134 2.29 -9.04 2.58
N THR A 135 1.95 -9.99 1.69
CA THR A 135 2.55 -10.11 0.36
C THR A 135 2.23 -8.92 -0.54
N MET A 136 0.97 -8.42 -0.48
CA MET A 136 0.53 -7.27 -1.28
C MET A 136 0.97 -5.93 -0.71
N SER A 137 1.13 -5.82 0.60
CA SER A 137 1.55 -4.57 1.26
C SER A 137 3.03 -4.26 1.08
N GLU A 138 3.87 -5.28 0.92
CA GLU A 138 5.32 -5.09 0.80
C GLU A 138 5.70 -4.28 -0.44
N PRO A 139 5.20 -4.54 -1.68
CA PRO A 139 5.45 -3.70 -2.84
C PRO A 139 4.99 -2.25 -2.65
N ILE A 140 3.83 -2.04 -2.05
CA ILE A 140 3.31 -0.70 -1.74
C ILE A 140 4.33 0.09 -0.90
N ARG A 141 4.81 -0.50 0.20
CA ARG A 141 5.80 0.14 1.09
C ARG A 141 7.17 0.30 0.44
N ARG A 142 7.63 -0.69 -0.34
CA ARG A 142 8.91 -0.65 -1.06
C ARG A 142 8.97 0.51 -2.05
N HIS A 143 7.85 0.80 -2.71
CA HIS A 143 7.73 1.92 -3.63
C HIS A 143 7.17 3.19 -2.97
N GLY A 144 7.38 3.36 -1.67
CA GLY A 144 7.07 4.62 -0.95
C GLY A 144 5.59 4.86 -0.65
N GLY A 145 4.68 3.97 -1.03
CA GLY A 145 3.24 4.10 -0.77
C GLY A 145 2.90 3.99 0.72
N VAL A 146 1.87 4.69 1.13
CA VAL A 146 1.28 4.61 2.47
C VAL A 146 0.02 3.76 2.40
N ILE A 147 -0.08 2.75 3.26
CA ILE A 147 -1.30 1.96 3.39
C ILE A 147 -2.24 2.74 4.32
N ASP A 148 -3.38 3.17 3.77
CA ASP A 148 -4.39 3.87 4.53
C ASP A 148 -5.14 2.92 5.47
N LYS A 149 -5.69 1.86 4.92
CA LYS A 149 -6.42 0.83 5.67
C LYS A 149 -6.64 -0.43 4.84
N TYR A 150 -6.99 -1.49 5.54
CA TYR A 150 -7.58 -2.69 4.96
C TYR A 150 -9.11 -2.64 5.10
N ILE A 151 -9.82 -3.00 4.05
CA ILE A 151 -11.29 -3.04 4.01
C ILE A 151 -11.69 -4.46 3.61
N GLY A 152 -11.80 -5.36 4.61
CA GLY A 152 -11.89 -6.79 4.33
C GLY A 152 -10.61 -7.31 3.68
N ASP A 153 -10.71 -7.83 2.46
CA ASP A 153 -9.60 -8.26 1.62
C ASP A 153 -9.02 -7.14 0.73
N ALA A 154 -9.69 -6.00 0.68
CA ALA A 154 -9.20 -4.86 -0.09
C ALA A 154 -8.14 -4.05 0.67
N ILE A 155 -7.15 -3.56 -0.06
CA ILE A 155 -6.10 -2.65 0.41
C ILE A 155 -6.34 -1.29 -0.22
N MET A 156 -6.45 -0.25 0.60
CA MET A 156 -6.42 1.13 0.18
C MET A 156 -5.06 1.73 0.48
N ALA A 157 -4.38 2.25 -0.53
CA ALA A 157 -3.06 2.87 -0.40
C ALA A 157 -2.98 4.14 -1.23
N TYR A 158 -2.01 5.02 -0.89
CA TYR A 158 -1.80 6.26 -1.62
C TYR A 158 -0.32 6.66 -1.67
N TRP A 159 0.03 7.48 -2.66
CA TRP A 159 1.33 8.10 -2.88
C TRP A 159 1.14 9.61 -3.05
N GLY A 160 2.09 10.39 -2.59
CA GLY A 160 2.13 11.84 -2.72
C GLY A 160 2.70 12.53 -1.48
N PRO A 161 2.81 13.86 -1.50
CA PRO A 161 3.38 14.62 -0.39
C PRO A 161 2.64 14.41 0.93
N PRO A 162 3.36 14.33 2.07
CA PRO A 162 4.80 14.56 2.22
C PRO A 162 5.66 13.29 2.06
N PHE A 163 5.11 12.14 1.68
CA PHE A 163 5.78 10.84 1.68
C PHE A 163 6.51 10.53 0.35
N VAL A 164 5.96 11.02 -0.75
CA VAL A 164 6.50 10.88 -2.09
C VAL A 164 6.36 12.23 -2.80
N GLU A 165 7.33 12.60 -3.63
CA GLU A 165 7.28 13.83 -4.42
C GLU A 165 6.14 13.77 -5.45
N GLU A 166 5.59 14.94 -5.79
CA GLU A 166 4.41 15.08 -6.66
C GLU A 166 4.66 14.66 -8.12
N THR A 167 5.95 14.49 -8.50
CA THR A 167 6.35 14.00 -9.83
C THR A 167 6.38 12.48 -9.94
N ASP A 168 6.54 11.76 -8.81
CA ASP A 168 6.89 10.33 -8.78
C ASP A 168 5.75 9.44 -8.30
N GLU A 169 4.66 10.04 -7.78
CA GLU A 169 3.57 9.29 -7.16
C GLU A 169 2.89 8.30 -8.12
N GLY A 170 2.68 8.70 -9.39
CA GLY A 170 2.07 7.82 -10.41
C GLY A 170 3.00 6.68 -10.81
N GLN A 171 4.29 6.99 -11.00
CA GLN A 171 5.32 6.02 -11.33
C GLN A 171 5.46 4.94 -10.25
N PHE A 172 5.59 5.35 -8.99
CA PHE A 172 5.77 4.41 -7.88
C PHE A 172 4.53 3.56 -7.62
N ALA A 173 3.34 4.12 -7.77
CA ALA A 173 2.10 3.35 -7.67
C ALA A 173 2.00 2.28 -8.77
N CYS A 174 2.37 2.58 -10.01
CA CYS A 174 2.38 1.61 -11.10
C CYS A 174 3.47 0.54 -10.94
N LEU A 175 4.65 0.90 -10.42
CA LEU A 175 5.70 -0.07 -10.08
C LEU A 175 5.23 -1.02 -8.98
N ALA A 176 4.58 -0.50 -7.93
CA ALA A 176 3.99 -1.32 -6.89
C ALA A 176 2.94 -2.28 -7.44
N ALA A 177 2.00 -1.79 -8.27
CA ALA A 177 0.98 -2.61 -8.93
C ALA A 177 1.59 -3.73 -9.79
N SER A 178 2.62 -3.42 -10.58
CA SER A 178 3.33 -4.42 -11.40
C SER A 178 3.96 -5.51 -10.53
N GLU A 179 4.61 -5.14 -9.45
CA GLU A 179 5.22 -6.11 -8.52
C GLU A 179 4.15 -6.95 -7.79
N MET A 180 3.04 -6.34 -7.36
CA MET A 180 1.91 -7.05 -6.75
C MET A 180 1.35 -8.12 -7.67
N ILE A 181 1.12 -7.81 -8.96
CA ILE A 181 0.62 -8.75 -9.95
C ILE A 181 1.60 -9.95 -10.13
N LYS A 182 2.90 -9.70 -10.15
CA LYS A 182 3.92 -10.76 -10.26
C LYS A 182 3.96 -11.70 -9.06
N ARG A 183 3.60 -11.19 -7.87
CA ARG A 183 3.61 -11.97 -6.62
C ARG A 183 2.41 -12.91 -6.47
N ILE A 184 1.41 -12.80 -7.35
CA ILE A 184 0.20 -13.66 -7.26
C ILE A 184 0.52 -15.13 -7.50
N ALA A 185 1.35 -15.45 -8.49
CA ALA A 185 1.69 -16.84 -8.78
C ALA A 185 2.42 -17.52 -7.60
N PRO A 186 3.51 -16.95 -7.02
CA PRO A 186 4.12 -17.49 -5.81
C PRO A 186 3.15 -17.57 -4.63
N LEU A 187 2.32 -16.54 -4.45
CA LEU A 187 1.35 -16.52 -3.35
C LEU A 187 0.34 -17.68 -3.43
N ARG A 188 -0.11 -18.06 -4.64
CA ARG A 188 -1.00 -19.22 -4.83
C ARG A 188 -0.35 -20.51 -4.35
N GLU A 189 0.91 -20.72 -4.66
CA GLU A 189 1.67 -21.88 -4.22
C GLU A 189 1.77 -21.92 -2.69
N GLU A 190 2.16 -20.81 -2.09
CA GLU A 190 2.27 -20.68 -0.62
C GLU A 190 0.93 -20.88 0.10
N VAL A 191 -0.18 -20.33 -0.44
CA VAL A 191 -1.52 -20.52 0.15
C VAL A 191 -1.95 -21.98 0.02
N THR A 192 -1.62 -22.65 -1.08
CA THR A 192 -1.90 -24.07 -1.28
C THR A 192 -1.18 -24.94 -0.21
N GLU A 193 0.10 -24.64 0.02
CA GLU A 193 0.88 -25.32 1.09
C GLU A 193 0.33 -25.00 2.48
N LEU A 194 0.02 -23.75 2.76
CA LEU A 194 -0.52 -23.29 4.05
C LEU A 194 -1.83 -23.97 4.44
N LEU A 195 -2.66 -24.28 3.45
CA LEU A 195 -3.95 -24.95 3.63
C LEU A 195 -3.84 -26.46 3.58
N GLY A 196 -2.72 -27.03 3.15
CA GLY A 196 -2.56 -28.47 2.95
C GLY A 196 -3.46 -29.05 1.85
N VAL A 197 -3.88 -28.22 0.88
CA VAL A 197 -4.71 -28.63 -0.25
C VAL A 197 -3.89 -28.76 -1.53
N ARG A 198 -4.34 -29.62 -2.47
CA ARG A 198 -3.63 -29.76 -3.75
C ARG A 198 -3.89 -28.63 -4.73
N VAL A 199 -5.06 -28.02 -4.65
CA VAL A 199 -5.50 -26.93 -5.52
C VAL A 199 -6.39 -26.00 -4.69
N ILE A 200 -6.21 -24.70 -4.84
CA ILE A 200 -7.13 -23.72 -4.26
C ILE A 200 -8.44 -23.77 -5.06
N PRO A 201 -9.62 -23.88 -4.39
CA PRO A 201 -10.90 -24.06 -5.07
C PRO A 201 -11.32 -22.88 -5.97
N THR A 202 -10.63 -21.75 -5.88
CA THR A 202 -10.97 -20.50 -6.57
C THR A 202 -9.73 -19.86 -7.20
N GLU A 203 -9.95 -19.08 -8.25
CA GLU A 203 -8.89 -18.22 -8.82
C GLU A 203 -8.49 -17.14 -7.80
N CYS A 204 -7.46 -17.40 -7.02
CA CYS A 204 -6.82 -16.37 -6.21
C CYS A 204 -6.05 -15.44 -7.16
N ASP A 205 -6.57 -14.27 -7.44
CA ASP A 205 -5.95 -13.24 -8.28
C ASP A 205 -6.22 -11.87 -7.66
N VAL A 206 -5.77 -10.78 -8.28
CA VAL A 206 -6.01 -9.41 -7.81
C VAL A 206 -6.71 -8.56 -8.86
N ARG A 207 -7.45 -7.56 -8.37
CA ARG A 207 -7.95 -6.44 -9.14
C ARG A 207 -7.39 -5.17 -8.53
N ILE A 208 -6.76 -4.35 -9.35
CA ILE A 208 -6.09 -3.11 -8.93
C ILE A 208 -6.69 -1.96 -9.72
N GLY A 209 -7.12 -0.91 -9.02
CA GLY A 209 -7.54 0.36 -9.60
C GLY A 209 -6.62 1.46 -9.12
N VAL A 210 -6.06 2.27 -10.04
CA VAL A 210 -5.17 3.37 -9.70
C VAL A 210 -5.65 4.66 -10.36
N ALA A 211 -5.76 5.72 -9.57
CA ALA A 211 -6.16 7.03 -10.05
C ALA A 211 -5.32 8.15 -9.41
N THR A 212 -4.96 9.15 -10.20
CA THR A 212 -4.23 10.34 -9.78
C THR A 212 -5.11 11.59 -9.96
N GLY A 213 -5.09 12.47 -8.97
CA GLY A 213 -5.81 13.73 -8.99
C GLY A 213 -5.89 14.40 -7.62
N GLU A 214 -6.62 15.51 -7.57
CA GLU A 214 -6.84 16.21 -6.30
C GLU A 214 -7.59 15.34 -5.29
N ALA A 215 -7.10 15.34 -4.07
CA ALA A 215 -7.71 14.70 -2.92
C ALA A 215 -7.45 15.51 -1.65
N LEU A 216 -8.29 15.35 -0.65
CA LEU A 216 -8.14 15.90 0.68
C LEU A 216 -7.41 14.89 1.54
N VAL A 217 -6.22 15.21 2.03
CA VAL A 217 -5.41 14.36 2.92
C VAL A 217 -5.21 15.02 4.26
N GLY A 218 -5.40 14.30 5.35
CA GLY A 218 -5.22 14.82 6.71
C GLY A 218 -5.96 14.02 7.78
N SER A 219 -5.98 14.59 8.99
CA SER A 219 -6.72 14.02 10.12
C SER A 219 -8.20 14.33 9.98
N ILE A 220 -9.00 13.31 9.72
CA ILE A 220 -10.43 13.41 9.46
C ILE A 220 -11.18 12.48 10.43
N GLY A 221 -12.21 13.00 11.08
CA GLY A 221 -12.99 12.22 12.04
C GLY A 221 -13.86 13.06 12.95
N SER A 222 -14.17 12.50 14.10
CA SER A 222 -14.92 13.16 15.17
C SER A 222 -13.99 13.63 16.30
N GLU A 223 -14.52 14.37 17.27
CA GLU A 223 -13.79 14.74 18.49
C GLU A 223 -13.28 13.54 19.29
N ILE A 224 -13.90 12.37 19.12
CA ILE A 224 -13.55 11.14 19.86
C ILE A 224 -12.56 10.28 19.08
N MET A 225 -12.63 10.26 17.74
CA MET A 225 -11.84 9.38 16.90
C MET A 225 -11.44 10.07 15.60
N MET A 226 -10.14 10.16 15.37
CA MET A 226 -9.53 10.73 14.17
C MET A 226 -8.78 9.65 13.38
N ASN A 227 -8.90 9.71 12.07
CA ASN A 227 -8.09 8.91 11.15
C ASN A 227 -7.26 9.85 10.27
N TYR A 228 -5.97 9.58 10.14
CA TYR A 228 -5.20 10.22 9.09
C TYR A 228 -5.48 9.47 7.79
N THR A 229 -6.21 10.08 6.88
CA THR A 229 -6.75 9.41 5.70
C THR A 229 -6.85 10.37 4.51
N ILE A 230 -7.22 9.83 3.37
CA ILE A 230 -7.42 10.57 2.13
C ILE A 230 -8.87 10.42 1.65
N MET A 231 -9.47 11.53 1.17
CA MET A 231 -10.85 11.58 0.67
C MET A 231 -10.93 12.40 -0.61
N GLY A 232 -11.94 12.14 -1.42
CA GLY A 232 -12.24 12.91 -2.62
C GLY A 232 -12.69 12.07 -3.80
N ASP A 233 -12.99 12.73 -4.91
CA ASP A 233 -13.45 12.08 -6.14
C ASP A 233 -12.39 11.13 -6.73
N THR A 234 -11.11 11.46 -6.57
CA THR A 234 -10.00 10.62 -7.02
C THR A 234 -9.96 9.27 -6.28
N VAL A 235 -10.31 9.26 -4.98
CA VAL A 235 -10.43 8.02 -4.19
C VAL A 235 -11.56 7.14 -4.73
N ASN A 236 -12.72 7.76 -5.00
CA ASN A 236 -13.87 7.06 -5.57
C ASN A 236 -13.57 6.53 -6.99
N LEU A 237 -12.80 7.29 -7.78
CA LEU A 237 -12.37 6.85 -9.11
C LEU A 237 -11.50 5.60 -9.02
N ALA A 238 -10.49 5.58 -8.14
CA ALA A 238 -9.62 4.42 -7.97
C ALA A 238 -10.41 3.16 -7.55
N ALA A 239 -11.35 3.29 -6.61
CA ALA A 239 -12.22 2.19 -6.20
C ALA A 239 -13.12 1.69 -7.35
N ARG A 240 -13.66 2.59 -8.17
CA ARG A 240 -14.47 2.21 -9.34
C ARG A 240 -13.64 1.53 -10.43
N LEU A 241 -12.40 1.95 -10.64
CA LEU A 241 -11.48 1.28 -11.56
C LEU A 241 -11.11 -0.13 -11.07
N GLU A 242 -10.91 -0.29 -9.76
CA GLU A 242 -10.74 -1.64 -9.19
C GLU A 242 -11.95 -2.52 -9.54
N ALA A 243 -13.17 -2.08 -9.23
CA ALA A 243 -14.39 -2.84 -9.50
C ALA A 243 -14.60 -3.09 -11.01
N ALA A 244 -14.26 -2.12 -11.87
CA ALA A 244 -14.39 -2.24 -13.32
C ALA A 244 -13.49 -3.32 -13.94
N ASN A 245 -12.41 -3.74 -13.27
CA ASN A 245 -11.61 -4.89 -13.70
C ASN A 245 -12.47 -6.16 -13.89
N LYS A 246 -13.57 -6.30 -13.14
CA LYS A 246 -14.49 -7.44 -13.27
C LYS A 246 -15.15 -7.49 -14.66
N LEU A 247 -15.46 -6.33 -15.24
CA LEU A 247 -16.09 -6.24 -16.56
C LEU A 247 -15.14 -6.64 -17.68
N TYR A 248 -13.87 -6.25 -17.54
CA TYR A 248 -12.86 -6.50 -18.57
C TYR A 248 -12.09 -7.81 -18.34
N GLY A 249 -12.29 -8.48 -17.21
CA GLY A 249 -11.45 -9.64 -16.85
C GLY A 249 -9.96 -9.28 -16.70
N SER A 250 -9.64 -8.00 -16.46
CA SER A 250 -8.28 -7.48 -16.29
C SER A 250 -7.84 -7.56 -14.82
N ARG A 251 -6.52 -7.41 -14.59
CA ARG A 251 -5.93 -7.34 -13.25
C ARG A 251 -5.71 -5.92 -12.76
N SER A 252 -5.62 -4.97 -13.69
CA SER A 252 -5.37 -3.58 -13.34
C SER A 252 -6.07 -2.64 -14.30
N LEU A 253 -6.65 -1.56 -13.76
CA LEU A 253 -7.12 -0.42 -14.53
C LEU A 253 -6.55 0.86 -13.94
N ILE A 254 -5.87 1.62 -14.79
CA ILE A 254 -5.13 2.82 -14.44
C ILE A 254 -5.78 4.01 -15.14
N ALA A 255 -6.04 5.08 -14.40
CA ALA A 255 -6.59 6.32 -14.96
C ALA A 255 -5.55 7.03 -15.86
N GLU A 256 -6.02 7.71 -16.89
CA GLU A 256 -5.19 8.50 -17.83
C GLU A 256 -4.27 9.48 -17.10
N ALA A 257 -4.77 10.19 -16.08
CA ALA A 257 -3.98 11.11 -15.28
C ALA A 257 -2.82 10.45 -14.53
N THR A 258 -2.96 9.16 -14.18
CA THR A 258 -1.87 8.38 -13.57
C THR A 258 -0.83 8.01 -14.62
N VAL A 259 -1.27 7.56 -15.80
CA VAL A 259 -0.36 7.23 -16.92
C VAL A 259 0.48 8.46 -17.31
N ALA A 260 -0.12 9.65 -17.33
CA ALA A 260 0.59 10.90 -17.60
C ALA A 260 1.65 11.27 -16.54
N LYS A 261 1.65 10.62 -15.38
CA LYS A 261 2.64 10.76 -14.30
C LYS A 261 3.65 9.60 -14.27
N THR A 262 3.76 8.84 -15.34
CA THR A 262 4.75 7.78 -15.51
C THR A 262 5.70 8.11 -16.65
N ASP A 263 6.89 7.57 -16.59
CA ASP A 263 7.86 7.62 -17.68
C ASP A 263 7.67 6.44 -18.68
N ASP A 264 8.50 6.39 -19.70
CA ASP A 264 8.45 5.35 -20.75
C ASP A 264 8.97 3.96 -20.31
N THR A 265 9.42 3.83 -19.07
CA THR A 265 9.86 2.55 -18.50
C THR A 265 8.70 1.63 -18.15
N ILE A 266 7.50 2.18 -17.97
CA ILE A 266 6.27 1.42 -17.72
C ILE A 266 5.42 1.42 -19.00
N GLN A 267 4.88 0.27 -19.33
CA GLN A 267 4.07 0.08 -20.53
C GLN A 267 2.62 -0.22 -20.18
N PHE A 268 1.75 0.42 -20.95
CA PHE A 268 0.31 0.31 -20.80
C PHE A 268 -0.34 -0.04 -22.14
N ARG A 269 -1.56 -0.57 -22.07
CA ARG A 269 -2.46 -0.58 -23.23
C ARG A 269 -3.75 0.17 -22.85
N GLU A 270 -4.21 1.04 -23.70
CA GLU A 270 -5.54 1.63 -23.55
C GLU A 270 -6.59 0.52 -23.69
N VAL A 271 -7.47 0.39 -22.69
CA VAL A 271 -8.52 -0.63 -22.67
C VAL A 271 -9.82 -0.06 -23.22
N ASP A 272 -10.21 1.12 -22.74
CA ASP A 272 -11.49 1.71 -23.12
C ASP A 272 -11.58 3.20 -22.70
N ARG A 273 -12.74 3.82 -22.99
CA ARG A 273 -13.19 5.06 -22.38
C ARG A 273 -14.42 4.81 -21.54
N LEU A 274 -14.34 5.12 -20.25
CA LEU A 274 -15.42 4.90 -19.30
C LEU A 274 -16.05 6.22 -18.86
N MET A 275 -17.37 6.29 -18.94
CA MET A 275 -18.14 7.28 -18.22
C MET A 275 -18.36 6.76 -16.80
N VAL A 276 -17.59 7.32 -15.86
CA VAL A 276 -17.71 6.97 -14.45
C VAL A 276 -18.80 7.80 -13.80
N ALA A 277 -19.66 7.21 -12.99
CA ALA A 277 -20.72 7.92 -12.30
C ALA A 277 -20.19 9.15 -11.55
N GLY A 278 -20.90 10.31 -11.67
CA GLY A 278 -20.49 11.58 -11.07
C GLY A 278 -19.49 12.39 -11.90
N ARG A 279 -18.98 11.88 -13.04
CA ARG A 279 -18.18 12.65 -14.00
C ARG A 279 -18.97 12.94 -15.27
N THR A 280 -18.74 14.12 -15.83
CA THR A 280 -19.41 14.60 -17.06
C THR A 280 -18.64 14.26 -18.33
N GLN A 281 -17.37 13.89 -18.20
CA GLN A 281 -16.52 13.53 -19.33
C GLN A 281 -16.00 12.09 -19.20
N PRO A 282 -15.99 11.33 -20.31
CA PRO A 282 -15.38 10.00 -20.35
C PRO A 282 -13.90 10.09 -20.06
N GLN A 283 -13.38 9.06 -19.38
CA GLN A 283 -11.96 8.93 -19.08
C GLN A 283 -11.39 7.69 -19.77
N ALA A 284 -10.26 7.86 -20.44
CA ALA A 284 -9.48 6.73 -20.92
C ALA A 284 -8.94 5.92 -19.73
N VAL A 285 -9.04 4.61 -19.83
CA VAL A 285 -8.53 3.67 -18.83
C VAL A 285 -7.54 2.71 -19.48
N PHE A 286 -6.50 2.42 -18.74
CA PHE A 286 -5.35 1.68 -19.24
C PHE A 286 -5.11 0.43 -18.38
N GLU A 287 -4.70 -0.66 -19.01
CA GLU A 287 -4.16 -1.83 -18.33
C GLU A 287 -2.65 -1.70 -18.24
N LEU A 288 -2.10 -2.00 -17.07
CA LEU A 288 -0.67 -2.05 -16.82
C LEU A 288 -0.11 -3.37 -17.38
N LEU A 289 0.80 -3.29 -18.35
CA LEU A 289 1.44 -4.47 -18.94
C LEU A 289 2.73 -4.88 -18.23
N GLY A 290 3.39 -3.94 -17.56
CA GLY A 290 4.64 -4.16 -16.85
C GLY A 290 5.72 -3.17 -17.26
N ARG A 291 6.98 -3.52 -16.97
CA ARG A 291 8.12 -2.70 -17.37
C ARG A 291 8.46 -2.97 -18.84
N LYS A 292 8.98 -1.96 -19.53
CA LYS A 292 9.34 -2.02 -20.96
C LYS A 292 10.36 -3.12 -21.28
N ASP A 293 11.32 -3.31 -20.40
CA ASP A 293 12.36 -4.33 -20.51
C ASP A 293 11.86 -5.77 -20.27
N GLU A 294 10.66 -5.92 -19.73
CA GLU A 294 10.02 -7.20 -19.42
C GLU A 294 8.97 -7.62 -20.47
N LEU A 295 8.55 -6.69 -21.35
CA LEU A 295 7.56 -7.01 -22.38
C LEU A 295 8.15 -7.94 -23.45
N THR A 296 7.43 -9.03 -23.70
CA THR A 296 7.74 -9.92 -24.81
C THR A 296 7.28 -9.31 -26.13
N PRO A 297 7.95 -9.65 -27.27
CA PRO A 297 7.49 -9.21 -28.59
C PRO A 297 6.04 -9.60 -28.90
N LYS A 298 5.57 -10.72 -28.33
CA LYS A 298 4.17 -11.16 -28.44
C LYS A 298 3.22 -10.17 -27.75
N GLN A 299 3.53 -9.74 -26.54
CA GLN A 299 2.71 -8.78 -25.80
C GLN A 299 2.65 -7.42 -26.50
N ASP A 300 3.76 -6.96 -27.07
CA ASP A 300 3.79 -5.70 -27.81
C ASP A 300 2.96 -5.77 -29.09
N LEU A 301 3.03 -6.89 -29.82
CA LEU A 301 2.19 -7.13 -30.99
C LEU A 301 0.69 -7.15 -30.61
N LEU A 302 0.33 -7.81 -29.51
CA LEU A 302 -1.05 -7.85 -29.03
C LEU A 302 -1.56 -6.47 -28.64
N ARG A 303 -0.73 -5.67 -27.97
CA ARG A 303 -1.02 -4.27 -27.63
C ARG A 303 -1.34 -3.46 -28.88
N THR A 304 -0.53 -3.57 -29.92
CA THR A 304 -0.72 -2.83 -31.19
C THR A 304 -2.02 -3.25 -31.89
N ARG A 305 -2.26 -4.56 -32.01
CA ARG A 305 -3.51 -5.08 -32.63
C ARG A 305 -4.76 -4.67 -31.85
N TYR A 306 -4.67 -4.69 -30.53
CA TYR A 306 -5.77 -4.22 -29.68
C TYR A 306 -6.06 -2.73 -29.92
N ALA A 307 -5.01 -1.90 -30.02
CA ALA A 307 -5.16 -0.47 -30.30
C ALA A 307 -5.81 -0.22 -31.67
N ASP A 308 -5.44 -0.98 -32.71
CA ASP A 308 -6.09 -0.91 -34.03
C ASP A 308 -7.59 -1.27 -33.93
N GLY A 309 -7.90 -2.33 -33.17
CA GLY A 309 -9.28 -2.73 -32.89
C GLY A 309 -10.08 -1.64 -32.18
N LEU A 310 -9.48 -1.00 -31.17
CA LEU A 310 -10.11 0.08 -30.41
C LEU A 310 -10.39 1.34 -31.26
N LEU A 311 -9.45 1.68 -32.16
CA LEU A 311 -9.63 2.76 -33.13
C LEU A 311 -10.78 2.46 -34.11
N ALA A 312 -10.86 1.23 -34.62
CA ALA A 312 -11.94 0.78 -35.48
C ALA A 312 -13.29 0.77 -34.76
N TYR A 313 -13.32 0.30 -33.49
CA TYR A 313 -14.50 0.30 -32.62
C TYR A 313 -15.07 1.69 -32.42
N ARG A 314 -14.23 2.66 -32.06
CA ARG A 314 -14.64 4.07 -31.89
C ARG A 314 -15.13 4.73 -33.19
N ALA A 315 -14.58 4.29 -34.31
CA ALA A 315 -15.01 4.74 -35.63
C ALA A 315 -16.27 3.98 -36.16
N GLN A 316 -16.89 3.14 -35.32
CA GLN A 316 -18.04 2.30 -35.68
C GLN A 316 -17.77 1.35 -36.88
N ARG A 317 -16.50 1.03 -37.13
CA ARG A 317 -16.08 0.08 -38.17
C ARG A 317 -16.07 -1.35 -37.60
N TRP A 318 -17.27 -1.85 -37.33
CA TRP A 318 -17.48 -3.06 -36.53
C TRP A 318 -16.74 -4.29 -37.03
N GLU A 319 -16.77 -4.56 -38.36
CA GLU A 319 -16.09 -5.72 -38.95
C GLU A 319 -14.56 -5.65 -38.76
N GLN A 320 -13.97 -4.45 -38.91
CA GLN A 320 -12.55 -4.26 -38.70
C GLN A 320 -12.18 -4.42 -37.22
N ALA A 321 -13.01 -3.88 -36.33
CA ALA A 321 -12.82 -4.04 -34.89
C ALA A 321 -12.90 -5.51 -34.48
N ARG A 322 -13.91 -6.25 -34.97
CA ARG A 322 -14.04 -7.72 -34.74
C ARG A 322 -12.80 -8.47 -35.18
N ALA A 323 -12.35 -8.25 -36.41
CA ALA A 323 -11.18 -8.94 -36.95
C ALA A 323 -9.93 -8.70 -36.08
N ALA A 324 -9.74 -7.45 -35.62
CA ALA A 324 -8.61 -7.11 -34.77
C ALA A 324 -8.71 -7.79 -33.39
N PHE A 325 -9.87 -7.75 -32.70
CA PHE A 325 -10.03 -8.38 -31.39
C PHE A 325 -10.00 -9.92 -31.47
N HIS A 326 -10.54 -10.53 -32.53
CA HIS A 326 -10.37 -11.98 -32.76
C HIS A 326 -8.90 -12.37 -32.94
N ALA A 327 -8.12 -11.58 -33.70
CA ALA A 327 -6.69 -11.83 -33.83
C ALA A 327 -5.91 -11.71 -32.52
N VAL A 328 -6.39 -10.86 -31.58
CA VAL A 328 -5.85 -10.83 -30.21
C VAL A 328 -6.22 -12.11 -29.48
N LEU A 329 -7.49 -12.55 -29.52
CA LEU A 329 -7.94 -13.76 -28.82
C LEU A 329 -7.34 -15.05 -29.37
N GLU A 330 -7.05 -15.15 -30.69
CA GLU A 330 -6.32 -16.27 -31.25
C GLU A 330 -4.92 -16.42 -30.63
N ALA A 331 -4.24 -15.31 -30.38
CA ALA A 331 -2.91 -15.31 -29.79
C ALA A 331 -2.94 -15.34 -28.24
N ALA A 332 -4.01 -14.82 -27.62
CA ALA A 332 -4.24 -14.77 -26.17
C ALA A 332 -5.73 -15.08 -25.85
N PRO A 333 -6.11 -16.36 -25.78
CA PRO A 333 -7.52 -16.76 -25.61
C PRO A 333 -8.19 -16.24 -24.32
N THR A 334 -7.40 -15.83 -23.34
CA THR A 334 -7.87 -15.31 -22.04
C THR A 334 -7.87 -13.78 -21.97
N ASP A 335 -7.69 -13.08 -23.10
CA ASP A 335 -7.71 -11.62 -23.12
C ASP A 335 -9.13 -11.08 -22.88
N GLY A 336 -9.43 -10.78 -21.63
CA GLY A 336 -10.74 -10.34 -21.21
C GLY A 336 -11.23 -9.05 -21.86
N PRO A 337 -10.39 -8.00 -22.01
CA PRO A 337 -10.79 -6.77 -22.69
C PRO A 337 -11.27 -6.99 -24.14
N SER A 338 -10.59 -7.83 -24.93
CA SER A 338 -11.03 -8.16 -26.30
C SER A 338 -12.38 -8.87 -26.32
N GLY A 339 -12.60 -9.82 -25.41
CA GLY A 339 -13.89 -10.50 -25.27
C GLY A 339 -15.02 -9.55 -24.89
N THR A 340 -14.76 -8.63 -23.99
CA THR A 340 -15.73 -7.60 -23.56
C THR A 340 -16.11 -6.68 -24.71
N LEU A 341 -15.15 -6.19 -25.50
CA LEU A 341 -15.44 -5.30 -26.62
C LEU A 341 -16.15 -6.03 -27.75
N LEU A 342 -15.86 -7.30 -28.01
CA LEU A 342 -16.63 -8.11 -28.97
C LEU A 342 -18.10 -8.22 -28.58
N SER A 343 -18.40 -8.53 -27.31
CA SER A 343 -19.77 -8.58 -26.81
C SER A 343 -20.49 -7.24 -26.91
N ARG A 344 -19.77 -6.13 -26.75
CA ARG A 344 -20.33 -4.79 -26.91
C ARG A 344 -20.59 -4.42 -28.37
N ILE A 345 -19.76 -4.89 -29.30
CA ILE A 345 -20.00 -4.72 -30.73
C ILE A 345 -21.31 -5.36 -31.11
N ASP A 346 -21.62 -6.57 -30.60
CA ASP A 346 -22.92 -7.23 -30.84
C ASP A 346 -24.07 -6.35 -30.37
N HIS A 347 -23.99 -5.85 -29.13
CA HIS A 347 -25.02 -4.95 -28.59
C HIS A 347 -25.16 -3.64 -29.36
N LEU A 348 -24.05 -3.02 -29.78
CA LEU A 348 -24.05 -1.74 -30.50
C LEU A 348 -24.48 -1.88 -31.97
N GLN A 349 -24.39 -3.07 -32.57
CA GLN A 349 -24.98 -3.35 -33.89
C GLN A 349 -26.48 -3.49 -33.80
N GLU A 350 -27.01 -4.09 -32.72
CA GLU A 350 -28.45 -4.17 -32.45
C GLU A 350 -29.06 -2.82 -32.06
N HIS A 351 -28.26 -1.99 -31.34
CA HIS A 351 -28.63 -0.66 -30.85
C HIS A 351 -27.58 0.37 -31.25
N PRO A 352 -27.59 0.80 -32.53
CA PRO A 352 -26.54 1.67 -33.05
C PRO A 352 -26.45 3.00 -32.28
N PRO A 353 -25.26 3.38 -31.81
CA PRO A 353 -25.06 4.70 -31.23
C PRO A 353 -25.18 5.78 -32.31
N GLY A 354 -25.57 7.00 -31.92
CA GLY A 354 -25.67 8.12 -32.85
C GLY A 354 -24.33 8.49 -33.49
N ALA A 355 -24.37 9.35 -34.51
CA ALA A 355 -23.16 9.85 -35.21
C ALA A 355 -22.18 10.57 -34.28
N ASP A 356 -22.70 11.21 -33.22
CA ASP A 356 -21.93 11.96 -32.23
C ASP A 356 -21.40 11.10 -31.07
N TRP A 357 -21.41 9.76 -31.22
CA TRP A 357 -20.92 8.87 -30.18
C TRP A 357 -19.40 9.06 -29.97
N ASP A 358 -19.04 9.35 -28.71
CA ASP A 358 -17.67 9.62 -28.30
C ASP A 358 -16.82 8.35 -28.06
N GLY A 359 -17.37 7.18 -28.34
CA GLY A 359 -16.71 5.89 -28.12
C GLY A 359 -16.67 5.44 -26.65
N ALA A 360 -17.37 6.14 -25.76
CA ALA A 360 -17.35 5.83 -24.35
C ALA A 360 -18.44 4.83 -23.96
N TRP A 361 -18.09 3.96 -23.01
CA TRP A 361 -19.06 3.07 -22.37
C TRP A 361 -19.52 3.63 -21.02
N ARG A 362 -20.83 3.67 -20.81
CA ARG A 362 -21.41 4.13 -19.55
C ARG A 362 -21.55 2.94 -18.60
N LEU A 363 -20.89 3.03 -17.44
CA LEU A 363 -21.09 2.04 -16.37
C LEU A 363 -22.46 2.33 -15.75
N GLU A 364 -23.40 1.42 -15.94
CA GLU A 364 -24.67 1.48 -15.22
C GLU A 364 -24.41 1.24 -13.73
N ASN A 365 -24.95 2.11 -12.90
CA ASN A 365 -24.92 1.95 -11.45
C ASN A 365 -25.70 0.69 -11.06
N LYS A 366 -25.04 -0.27 -10.45
CA LYS A 366 -25.68 -1.25 -9.57
C LYS A 366 -25.34 -0.94 -8.15
#